data_9300ea09aadf188560ea74ca40dce40a
#
_entry.id   9300ea09aadf188560ea74ca40dce40a
#
_cell.length_a   1.000
_cell.length_b   1.000
_cell.length_c   1.000
_cell.angle_alpha   90.00
_cell.angle_beta   90.00
_cell.angle_gamma   90.00
#
_symmetry.space_group_name_H-M   'P 1'
#
loop_
_entity.id
_entity.type
_entity.pdbx_description
1 polymer ?
#
loop_
_entity_poly.entity_id
_entity_poly.type
_entity_poly.pdbx_seq_one_letter_code
_entity_poly.pdbx_strand_id
1 'polypeptide(L)'
;MVRAAVANPGFRRVMARSAQELARAAETGQAVAEARVAGIDLTYGGSYFGEGRDASGDREGHSGYARYDRVASNADIAGWLLWRNFQVTRSLDVGCATGYLVEVLRELGIDAEGCDVSPFAIAHATPGAMGHIRVGNLFAGLPWEDGAFELVTALEILEHLPPDRVPAALAELQRVCGGYLYATIPSFGANPSGPDGHFEGKVRPERVDHYRELPPGYSGPIPEADLAVDADGQLVEGHLTIASFGWWTDRFAEAGFTRCVDVERLLYADIAPAELAPYWNLYVFRIDSASPQLLERRQPELTLAELGLSHPLIDA
;
A
#
# COMPACT_ATOMS: atom_id res chain seq x y z
N MET A 1 14.03 -45.64 -20.48
CA MET A 1 14.71 -44.37 -20.12
C MET A 1 13.77 -43.31 -19.56
N VAL A 2 12.57 -43.09 -20.08
CA VAL A 2 11.63 -42.04 -19.59
C VAL A 2 11.18 -42.23 -18.12
N ARG A 3 10.95 -43.49 -17.67
CA ARG A 3 10.54 -43.79 -16.28
C ARG A 3 11.61 -43.46 -15.23
N ALA A 4 12.91 -43.52 -15.58
CA ALA A 4 14.01 -43.19 -14.65
C ALA A 4 14.20 -41.67 -14.46
N ALA A 5 13.93 -40.87 -15.49
CA ALA A 5 14.00 -39.40 -15.41
C ALA A 5 12.92 -38.83 -14.47
N VAL A 6 11.71 -39.39 -14.49
CA VAL A 6 10.58 -38.95 -13.64
C VAL A 6 10.81 -39.26 -12.15
N ALA A 7 11.66 -40.21 -11.82
CA ALA A 7 11.99 -40.58 -10.44
C ALA A 7 13.09 -39.69 -9.82
N ASN A 8 13.79 -38.88 -10.62
CA ASN A 8 14.87 -38.02 -10.12
C ASN A 8 14.28 -36.82 -9.37
N PRO A 9 14.61 -36.60 -8.07
CA PRO A 9 14.11 -35.46 -7.29
C PRO A 9 14.45 -34.11 -7.88
N GLY A 10 15.60 -33.97 -8.55
CA GLY A 10 15.99 -32.75 -9.24
C GLY A 10 15.10 -32.45 -10.44
N PHE A 11 14.79 -33.46 -11.26
CA PHE A 11 13.88 -33.31 -12.40
C PHE A 11 12.47 -32.94 -11.95
N ARG A 12 11.96 -33.56 -10.87
CA ARG A 12 10.64 -33.19 -10.29
C ARG A 12 10.60 -31.75 -9.80
N ARG A 13 11.68 -31.25 -9.18
CA ARG A 13 11.76 -29.84 -8.75
C ARG A 13 11.77 -28.87 -9.94
N VAL A 14 12.52 -29.18 -10.98
CA VAL A 14 12.54 -28.34 -12.20
C VAL A 14 11.18 -28.33 -12.87
N MET A 15 10.52 -29.48 -13.03
CA MET A 15 9.19 -29.55 -13.63
C MET A 15 8.11 -28.87 -12.78
N ALA A 16 8.18 -28.98 -11.46
CA ALA A 16 7.27 -28.26 -10.55
C ALA A 16 7.46 -26.76 -10.63
N ARG A 17 8.71 -26.28 -10.73
CA ARG A 17 9.03 -24.86 -10.91
C ARG A 17 8.50 -24.33 -12.23
N SER A 18 8.73 -25.04 -13.34
CA SER A 18 8.21 -24.66 -14.65
C SER A 18 6.68 -24.66 -14.72
N ALA A 19 6.02 -25.61 -14.06
CA ALA A 19 4.55 -25.63 -13.97
C ALA A 19 4.01 -24.45 -13.16
N GLN A 20 4.68 -24.06 -12.08
CA GLN A 20 4.36 -22.88 -11.30
C GLN A 20 4.56 -21.58 -12.10
N GLU A 21 5.65 -21.47 -12.85
CA GLU A 21 5.93 -20.32 -13.72
C GLU A 21 4.89 -20.19 -14.85
N LEU A 22 4.45 -21.30 -15.44
CA LEU A 22 3.38 -21.32 -16.43
C LEU A 22 2.01 -20.96 -15.86
N ALA A 23 1.68 -21.44 -14.66
CA ALA A 23 0.44 -21.10 -13.96
C ALA A 23 0.41 -19.59 -13.65
N ARG A 24 1.51 -19.04 -13.12
CA ARG A 24 1.66 -17.59 -12.87
C ARG A 24 1.52 -16.76 -14.15
N ALA A 25 2.11 -17.20 -15.26
CA ALA A 25 1.99 -16.50 -16.54
C ALA A 25 0.54 -16.49 -17.05
N ALA A 26 -0.20 -17.58 -16.84
CA ALA A 26 -1.61 -17.66 -17.19
C ALA A 26 -2.50 -16.76 -16.30
N GLU A 27 -2.29 -16.78 -14.97
CA GLU A 27 -2.96 -15.89 -14.01
C GLU A 27 -2.65 -14.42 -14.32
N THR A 28 -1.39 -14.09 -14.63
CA THR A 28 -0.96 -12.75 -15.03
C THR A 28 -1.66 -12.30 -16.31
N GLY A 29 -1.73 -13.19 -17.31
CA GLY A 29 -2.42 -12.89 -18.59
C GLY A 29 -3.91 -12.63 -18.42
N GLN A 30 -4.58 -13.39 -17.58
CA GLN A 30 -5.99 -13.21 -17.26
C GLN A 30 -6.21 -11.89 -16.50
N ALA A 31 -5.41 -11.59 -15.48
CA ALA A 31 -5.52 -10.37 -14.70
C ALA A 31 -5.23 -9.09 -15.53
N VAL A 32 -4.29 -9.14 -16.48
CA VAL A 32 -4.07 -8.05 -17.45
C VAL A 32 -5.30 -7.84 -18.33
N ALA A 33 -5.95 -8.92 -18.79
CA ALA A 33 -7.17 -8.82 -19.57
C ALA A 33 -8.32 -8.23 -18.74
N GLU A 34 -8.48 -8.66 -17.49
CA GLU A 34 -9.51 -8.16 -16.56
C GLU A 34 -9.27 -6.68 -16.22
N ALA A 35 -8.03 -6.27 -15.97
CA ALA A 35 -7.67 -4.88 -15.71
C ALA A 35 -7.97 -3.97 -16.91
N ARG A 36 -7.70 -4.44 -18.13
CA ARG A 36 -8.05 -3.70 -19.36
C ARG A 36 -9.57 -3.55 -19.52
N VAL A 37 -10.34 -4.59 -19.21
CA VAL A 37 -11.82 -4.54 -19.23
C VAL A 37 -12.34 -3.58 -18.16
N ALA A 38 -11.67 -3.48 -17.00
CA ALA A 38 -12.03 -2.57 -15.93
C ALA A 38 -11.62 -1.10 -16.20
N GLY A 39 -10.93 -0.82 -17.31
CA GLY A 39 -10.48 0.53 -17.67
C GLY A 39 -9.35 1.07 -16.79
N ILE A 40 -8.65 0.19 -16.08
CA ILE A 40 -7.48 0.57 -15.29
C ILE A 40 -6.29 0.68 -16.23
N ASP A 41 -5.67 1.84 -16.26
CA ASP A 41 -4.41 2.03 -16.98
C ASP A 41 -3.30 1.25 -16.28
N LEU A 42 -2.71 0.28 -16.98
CA LEU A 42 -1.61 -0.54 -16.49
C LEU A 42 -0.26 0.19 -16.65
N THR A 43 -0.20 1.44 -16.22
CA THR A 43 1.04 2.24 -16.25
C THR A 43 2.09 1.73 -15.27
N TYR A 44 1.70 0.87 -14.33
CA TYR A 44 2.58 0.31 -13.28
C TYR A 44 3.47 -0.82 -13.81
N GLY A 45 4.28 -0.53 -14.83
CA GLY A 45 5.28 -1.43 -15.40
C GLY A 45 6.68 -1.22 -14.84
N GLY A 46 7.69 -1.82 -15.47
CA GLY A 46 9.09 -1.73 -15.04
C GLY A 46 9.61 -0.29 -14.90
N SER A 47 9.21 0.62 -15.77
CA SER A 47 9.59 2.03 -15.69
C SER A 47 9.04 2.74 -14.45
N TYR A 48 7.85 2.36 -13.97
CA TYR A 48 7.29 2.88 -12.72
C TYR A 48 8.13 2.45 -11.51
N PHE A 49 8.64 1.23 -11.51
CA PHE A 49 9.50 0.69 -10.45
C PHE A 49 10.99 0.99 -10.64
N GLY A 50 11.35 1.90 -11.55
CA GLY A 50 12.72 2.34 -11.75
C GLY A 50 13.56 1.47 -12.67
N GLU A 51 12.97 0.48 -13.36
CA GLU A 51 13.69 -0.33 -14.33
C GLU A 51 14.16 0.52 -15.54
N GLY A 52 15.44 0.41 -15.89
CA GLY A 52 16.02 1.15 -17.03
C GLY A 52 16.38 2.61 -16.71
N ARG A 53 16.24 3.08 -15.48
CA ARG A 53 16.72 4.39 -15.03
C ARG A 53 18.17 4.32 -14.60
N ASP A 54 18.93 5.39 -14.90
CA ASP A 54 20.32 5.46 -14.46
C ASP A 54 20.42 5.77 -12.97
N ALA A 55 21.62 5.58 -12.39
CA ALA A 55 21.88 5.78 -10.98
C ALA A 55 21.80 7.24 -10.51
N SER A 56 21.61 8.21 -11.42
CA SER A 56 21.47 9.64 -11.07
C SER A 56 20.13 9.95 -10.44
N GLY A 57 19.12 9.08 -10.62
CA GLY A 57 17.85 9.16 -9.90
C GLY A 57 17.09 10.47 -10.09
N ASP A 58 17.33 11.17 -11.19
CA ASP A 58 16.72 12.48 -11.43
C ASP A 58 15.21 12.32 -11.55
N ARG A 59 14.50 12.76 -10.49
CA ARG A 59 13.04 12.74 -10.39
C ARG A 59 12.36 13.87 -11.17
N GLU A 60 13.12 14.77 -11.78
CA GLU A 60 12.55 15.88 -12.53
C GLU A 60 11.76 15.34 -13.73
N GLY A 61 10.44 15.29 -13.59
CA GLY A 61 9.50 15.09 -14.66
C GLY A 61 8.93 13.69 -14.89
N HIS A 62 9.10 12.70 -13.97
CA HIS A 62 8.53 11.37 -14.16
C HIS A 62 7.74 10.88 -12.93
N SER A 63 6.55 10.33 -13.17
CA SER A 63 5.81 9.58 -12.16
C SER A 63 6.48 8.23 -11.89
N GLY A 64 6.50 7.78 -10.62
CA GLY A 64 7.07 6.50 -10.18
C GLY A 64 8.40 6.63 -9.44
N TYR A 65 9.01 5.48 -9.13
CA TYR A 65 10.22 5.40 -8.33
C TYR A 65 11.47 5.54 -9.18
N ALA A 66 12.48 6.28 -8.70
CA ALA A 66 13.82 6.25 -9.29
C ALA A 66 14.44 4.85 -9.13
N ARG A 67 14.20 4.23 -7.97
CA ARG A 67 14.50 2.85 -7.64
C ARG A 67 13.48 2.40 -6.60
N TYR A 68 12.85 1.25 -6.82
CA TYR A 68 11.96 0.65 -5.84
C TYR A 68 12.70 -0.48 -5.11
N ASP A 69 12.98 -0.29 -3.84
CA ASP A 69 13.62 -1.27 -2.98
C ASP A 69 13.03 -1.22 -1.55
N ARG A 70 13.57 -2.04 -0.65
CA ARG A 70 13.06 -2.16 0.73
C ARG A 70 13.11 -0.83 1.49
N VAL A 71 14.11 0.02 1.23
CA VAL A 71 14.23 1.35 1.85
C VAL A 71 13.21 2.32 1.26
N ALA A 72 13.13 2.39 -0.07
CA ALA A 72 12.19 3.29 -0.76
C ALA A 72 10.72 2.95 -0.46
N SER A 73 10.41 1.68 -0.17
CA SER A 73 9.07 1.24 0.24
C SER A 73 8.72 1.55 1.70
N ASN A 74 9.69 1.99 2.53
CA ASN A 74 9.55 2.15 3.98
C ASN A 74 9.03 0.87 4.70
N ALA A 75 9.22 -0.30 4.11
CA ALA A 75 8.63 -1.55 4.58
C ALA A 75 9.03 -1.93 5.99
N ASP A 76 10.30 -1.68 6.37
CA ASP A 76 10.81 -1.99 7.71
C ASP A 76 10.11 -1.16 8.79
N ILE A 77 9.91 0.14 8.53
CA ILE A 77 9.21 1.04 9.46
C ILE A 77 7.74 0.65 9.56
N ALA A 78 7.07 0.46 8.43
CA ALA A 78 5.67 0.06 8.41
C ALA A 78 5.47 -1.29 9.10
N GLY A 79 6.28 -2.29 8.77
CA GLY A 79 6.23 -3.62 9.38
C GLY A 79 6.44 -3.58 10.88
N TRP A 80 7.43 -2.82 11.36
CA TRP A 80 7.67 -2.61 12.78
C TRP A 80 6.48 -1.96 13.50
N LEU A 81 5.92 -0.86 12.94
CA LEU A 81 4.75 -0.19 13.51
C LEU A 81 3.57 -1.13 13.62
N LEU A 82 3.29 -1.90 12.58
CA LEU A 82 2.18 -2.84 12.53
C LEU A 82 2.41 -3.98 13.52
N TRP A 83 3.59 -4.61 13.49
CA TRP A 83 3.93 -5.68 14.41
C TRP A 83 3.87 -5.23 15.87
N ARG A 84 4.36 -4.03 16.18
CA ARG A 84 4.39 -3.48 17.56
C ARG A 84 2.99 -3.21 18.11
N ASN A 85 2.09 -2.71 17.28
CA ASN A 85 0.80 -2.17 17.74
C ASN A 85 -0.38 -3.11 17.46
N PHE A 86 -0.22 -4.14 16.63
CA PHE A 86 -1.29 -5.08 16.30
C PHE A 86 -0.88 -6.52 16.60
N GLN A 87 -1.69 -7.21 17.41
CA GLN A 87 -1.54 -8.63 17.74
C GLN A 87 -2.26 -9.51 16.72
N VAL A 88 -1.87 -9.41 15.46
CA VAL A 88 -2.51 -10.16 14.39
C VAL A 88 -1.68 -11.38 13.99
N THR A 89 -2.35 -12.39 13.51
CA THR A 89 -1.76 -13.61 12.96
C THR A 89 -1.79 -13.60 11.45
N ARG A 90 -2.77 -12.93 10.85
CA ARG A 90 -2.98 -12.91 9.40
C ARG A 90 -3.24 -11.50 8.88
N SER A 91 -2.48 -11.10 7.83
CA SER A 91 -2.62 -9.77 7.22
C SER A 91 -2.64 -9.83 5.69
N LEU A 92 -3.25 -8.81 5.09
CA LEU A 92 -3.26 -8.57 3.65
C LEU A 92 -2.71 -7.19 3.34
N ASP A 93 -1.73 -7.10 2.45
CA ASP A 93 -1.23 -5.85 1.90
C ASP A 93 -1.80 -5.62 0.49
N VAL A 94 -2.65 -4.61 0.34
CA VAL A 94 -3.30 -4.25 -0.92
C VAL A 94 -2.52 -3.12 -1.58
N GLY A 95 -2.10 -3.31 -2.83
CA GLY A 95 -1.12 -2.46 -3.48
C GLY A 95 0.31 -2.80 -3.05
N CYS A 96 0.59 -4.10 -2.85
CA CYS A 96 1.82 -4.58 -2.24
C CYS A 96 3.08 -4.40 -3.11
N ALA A 97 2.96 -3.93 -4.34
CA ALA A 97 4.05 -3.85 -5.30
C ALA A 97 4.83 -5.18 -5.38
N THR A 98 6.15 -5.16 -5.22
CA THR A 98 7.00 -6.38 -5.22
C THR A 98 6.99 -7.14 -3.89
N GLY A 99 6.22 -6.68 -2.88
CA GLY A 99 5.96 -7.40 -1.63
C GLY A 99 6.95 -7.15 -0.50
N TYR A 100 7.65 -6.02 -0.45
CA TYR A 100 8.58 -5.74 0.65
C TYR A 100 7.89 -5.73 2.02
N LEU A 101 6.70 -5.12 2.16
CA LEU A 101 5.97 -5.15 3.42
C LEU A 101 5.50 -6.57 3.78
N VAL A 102 5.03 -7.33 2.79
CA VAL A 102 4.66 -8.74 3.00
C VAL A 102 5.86 -9.55 3.52
N GLU A 103 7.05 -9.36 2.92
CA GLU A 103 8.30 -10.01 3.37
C GLU A 103 8.62 -9.67 4.82
N VAL A 104 8.62 -8.37 5.19
CA VAL A 104 8.90 -7.91 6.56
C VAL A 104 7.90 -8.48 7.56
N LEU A 105 6.60 -8.43 7.27
CA LEU A 105 5.59 -8.97 8.17
C LEU A 105 5.75 -10.49 8.38
N ARG A 106 6.16 -11.21 7.33
CA ARG A 106 6.46 -12.65 7.42
C ARG A 106 7.73 -12.92 8.24
N GLU A 107 8.79 -12.11 8.07
CA GLU A 107 9.99 -12.14 8.93
C GLU A 107 9.63 -11.94 10.40
N LEU A 108 8.65 -11.10 10.69
CA LEU A 108 8.12 -10.81 12.04
C LEU A 108 7.09 -11.85 12.54
N GLY A 109 6.85 -12.92 11.78
CA GLY A 109 6.01 -14.05 12.17
C GLY A 109 4.51 -13.87 11.93
N ILE A 110 4.10 -12.87 11.14
CA ILE A 110 2.71 -12.68 10.69
C ILE A 110 2.52 -13.42 9.36
N ASP A 111 1.43 -14.18 9.22
CA ASP A 111 1.08 -14.80 7.93
C ASP A 111 0.51 -13.74 6.99
N ALA A 112 1.42 -13.01 6.34
CA ALA A 112 1.08 -11.92 5.43
C ALA A 112 0.94 -12.43 4.00
N GLU A 113 -0.13 -11.98 3.34
CA GLU A 113 -0.36 -12.10 1.91
C GLU A 113 -0.44 -10.71 1.28
N GLY A 114 -0.33 -10.62 -0.04
CA GLY A 114 -0.47 -9.34 -0.73
C GLY A 114 -1.10 -9.46 -2.11
N CYS A 115 -1.60 -8.33 -2.61
CA CYS A 115 -2.00 -8.21 -4.01
C CYS A 115 -1.64 -6.85 -4.58
N ASP A 116 -1.40 -6.85 -5.87
CA ASP A 116 -1.17 -5.64 -6.66
C ASP A 116 -1.84 -5.77 -8.03
N VAL A 117 -2.22 -4.65 -8.61
CA VAL A 117 -2.80 -4.63 -9.96
C VAL A 117 -1.72 -4.86 -11.03
N SER A 118 -0.46 -4.64 -10.70
CA SER A 118 0.69 -4.76 -11.59
C SER A 118 1.18 -6.21 -11.73
N PRO A 119 1.01 -6.85 -12.90
CA PRO A 119 1.61 -8.15 -13.17
C PRO A 119 3.14 -8.10 -13.15
N PHE A 120 3.72 -6.94 -13.51
CA PHE A 120 5.17 -6.73 -13.44
C PHE A 120 5.67 -6.84 -12.00
N ALA A 121 5.05 -6.12 -11.07
CA ALA A 121 5.42 -6.15 -9.65
C ALA A 121 5.36 -7.57 -9.08
N ILE A 122 4.27 -8.30 -9.37
CA ILE A 122 4.11 -9.69 -8.90
C ILE A 122 5.15 -10.64 -9.52
N ALA A 123 5.50 -10.44 -10.79
CA ALA A 123 6.55 -11.24 -11.44
C ALA A 123 7.95 -10.99 -10.83
N HIS A 124 8.16 -9.81 -10.22
CA HIS A 124 9.39 -9.39 -9.56
C HIS A 124 9.28 -9.44 -8.02
N ALA A 125 8.46 -10.34 -7.49
CA ALA A 125 8.29 -10.54 -6.06
C ALA A 125 9.62 -10.72 -5.34
N THR A 126 9.75 -10.08 -4.16
CA THR A 126 10.92 -10.31 -3.28
C THR A 126 11.00 -11.79 -2.87
N PRO A 127 12.20 -12.29 -2.50
CA PRO A 127 12.35 -13.70 -2.11
C PRO A 127 11.40 -14.12 -0.98
N GLY A 128 11.18 -13.28 0.03
CA GLY A 128 10.28 -13.56 1.16
C GLY A 128 8.80 -13.43 0.84
N ALA A 129 8.43 -12.64 -0.19
CA ALA A 129 7.05 -12.50 -0.64
C ALA A 129 6.66 -13.50 -1.74
N MET A 130 7.63 -14.18 -2.35
CA MET A 130 7.40 -15.09 -3.45
C MET A 130 6.42 -16.22 -3.08
N GLY A 131 5.31 -16.31 -3.82
CA GLY A 131 4.24 -17.27 -3.56
C GLY A 131 3.19 -16.78 -2.56
N HIS A 132 3.40 -15.61 -1.93
CA HIS A 132 2.48 -14.98 -0.98
C HIS A 132 1.82 -13.72 -1.53
N ILE A 133 2.25 -13.26 -2.70
CA ILE A 133 1.62 -12.14 -3.41
C ILE A 133 1.06 -12.58 -4.75
N ARG A 134 -0.01 -11.91 -5.20
CA ARG A 134 -0.70 -12.24 -6.46
C ARG A 134 -1.27 -11.01 -7.12
N VAL A 135 -1.57 -11.10 -8.41
CA VAL A 135 -2.31 -10.04 -9.09
C VAL A 135 -3.72 -9.96 -8.51
N GLY A 136 -4.16 -8.76 -8.15
CA GLY A 136 -5.49 -8.47 -7.61
C GLY A 136 -5.94 -7.08 -7.98
N ASN A 137 -7.25 -6.91 -8.12
CA ASN A 137 -7.87 -5.66 -8.52
C ASN A 137 -9.11 -5.41 -7.65
N LEU A 138 -9.09 -4.33 -6.87
CA LEU A 138 -10.19 -3.93 -6.00
C LEU A 138 -11.55 -3.82 -6.71
N PHE A 139 -11.55 -3.56 -8.02
CA PHE A 139 -12.78 -3.40 -8.79
C PHE A 139 -13.30 -4.70 -9.41
N ALA A 140 -12.48 -5.75 -9.45
CA ALA A 140 -12.85 -7.07 -9.95
C ALA A 140 -13.24 -8.05 -8.82
N GLY A 141 -13.02 -7.64 -7.56
CA GLY A 141 -13.11 -8.49 -6.38
C GLY A 141 -11.77 -9.18 -6.08
N LEU A 142 -11.39 -9.18 -4.82
CA LEU A 142 -10.17 -9.83 -4.35
C LEU A 142 -10.44 -11.33 -4.09
N PRO A 143 -9.47 -12.23 -4.36
CA PRO A 143 -9.69 -13.66 -4.32
C PRO A 143 -9.62 -14.25 -2.89
N TRP A 144 -10.21 -13.56 -1.93
CA TRP A 144 -10.30 -13.99 -0.53
C TRP A 144 -11.74 -13.86 -0.02
N GLU A 145 -12.05 -14.67 0.98
CA GLU A 145 -13.37 -14.68 1.63
C GLU A 145 -13.57 -13.41 2.49
N ASP A 146 -14.82 -13.14 2.84
CA ASP A 146 -15.21 -12.04 3.72
C ASP A 146 -14.56 -12.20 5.08
N GLY A 147 -13.95 -11.11 5.60
CA GLY A 147 -13.29 -11.08 6.88
C GLY A 147 -12.04 -11.96 7.00
N ALA A 148 -11.41 -12.31 5.88
CA ALA A 148 -10.29 -13.25 5.84
C ALA A 148 -9.05 -12.77 6.60
N PHE A 149 -8.89 -11.46 6.82
CA PHE A 149 -7.67 -10.87 7.40
C PHE A 149 -7.97 -10.00 8.62
N GLU A 150 -7.25 -10.25 9.70
CA GLU A 150 -7.33 -9.46 10.94
C GLU A 150 -6.79 -8.03 10.75
N LEU A 151 -5.84 -7.87 9.83
CA LEU A 151 -5.28 -6.59 9.43
C LEU A 151 -5.20 -6.51 7.91
N VAL A 152 -5.72 -5.43 7.35
CA VAL A 152 -5.53 -5.06 5.94
C VAL A 152 -4.70 -3.78 5.88
N THR A 153 -3.71 -3.73 5.00
CA THR A 153 -2.93 -2.51 4.71
C THR A 153 -3.21 -2.00 3.31
N ALA A 154 -3.19 -0.67 3.16
CA ALA A 154 -3.35 0.03 1.89
C ALA A 154 -2.48 1.30 1.92
N LEU A 155 -1.23 1.17 1.48
CA LEU A 155 -0.21 2.21 1.63
C LEU A 155 0.00 2.95 0.31
N GLU A 156 -0.34 4.24 0.27
CA GLU A 156 -0.15 5.10 -0.91
C GLU A 156 -0.78 4.49 -2.18
N ILE A 157 -2.03 4.02 -2.09
CA ILE A 157 -2.74 3.45 -3.23
C ILE A 157 -4.11 4.07 -3.50
N LEU A 158 -4.83 4.54 -2.47
CA LEU A 158 -6.21 5.00 -2.63
C LEU A 158 -6.31 6.33 -3.36
N GLU A 159 -5.29 7.16 -3.28
CA GLU A 159 -5.15 8.40 -4.04
C GLU A 159 -4.99 8.20 -5.54
N HIS A 160 -4.58 7.02 -5.99
CA HIS A 160 -4.49 6.66 -7.41
C HIS A 160 -5.83 6.26 -8.02
N LEU A 161 -6.88 6.14 -7.20
CA LEU A 161 -8.21 5.79 -7.68
C LEU A 161 -8.99 7.06 -8.07
N PRO A 162 -9.78 7.03 -9.15
CA PRO A 162 -10.72 8.12 -9.43
C PRO A 162 -11.70 8.30 -8.26
N PRO A 163 -12.07 9.55 -7.90
CA PRO A 163 -12.91 9.82 -6.72
C PRO A 163 -14.25 9.07 -6.71
N ASP A 164 -14.86 8.88 -7.88
CA ASP A 164 -16.14 8.15 -8.05
C ASP A 164 -15.98 6.62 -7.88
N ARG A 165 -14.75 6.11 -7.95
CA ARG A 165 -14.45 4.68 -7.78
C ARG A 165 -14.00 4.33 -6.35
N VAL A 166 -13.63 5.32 -5.54
CA VAL A 166 -13.22 5.11 -4.14
C VAL A 166 -14.26 4.32 -3.33
N PRO A 167 -15.58 4.61 -3.38
CA PRO A 167 -16.55 3.83 -2.61
C PRO A 167 -16.55 2.33 -2.91
N ALA A 168 -16.38 1.95 -4.18
CA ALA A 168 -16.34 0.53 -4.57
C ALA A 168 -15.07 -0.16 -4.05
N ALA A 169 -13.91 0.54 -4.08
CA ALA A 169 -12.67 0.01 -3.53
C ALA A 169 -12.75 -0.16 -2.01
N LEU A 170 -13.32 0.82 -1.29
CA LEU A 170 -13.49 0.74 0.16
C LEU A 170 -14.46 -0.37 0.58
N ALA A 171 -15.51 -0.62 -0.19
CA ALA A 171 -16.42 -1.74 0.05
C ALA A 171 -15.69 -3.10 -0.07
N GLU A 172 -14.79 -3.24 -1.04
CA GLU A 172 -14.01 -4.46 -1.20
C GLU A 172 -12.95 -4.63 -0.10
N LEU A 173 -12.28 -3.55 0.31
CA LEU A 173 -11.40 -3.57 1.48
C LEU A 173 -12.17 -3.97 2.75
N GLN A 174 -13.38 -3.43 2.95
CA GLN A 174 -14.22 -3.77 4.08
C GLN A 174 -14.65 -5.24 4.05
N ARG A 175 -14.96 -5.77 2.88
CA ARG A 175 -15.35 -7.17 2.72
C ARG A 175 -14.26 -8.14 3.20
N VAL A 176 -13.01 -7.92 2.82
CA VAL A 176 -11.90 -8.83 3.18
C VAL A 176 -11.35 -8.56 4.59
N CYS A 177 -11.64 -7.39 5.18
CA CYS A 177 -11.16 -6.99 6.49
C CYS A 177 -11.99 -7.62 7.61
N GLY A 178 -11.38 -8.44 8.45
CA GLY A 178 -11.97 -9.05 9.63
C GLY A 178 -11.68 -8.31 10.94
N GLY A 179 -10.90 -7.23 10.89
CA GLY A 179 -10.46 -6.50 12.08
C GLY A 179 -10.15 -5.04 11.81
N TYR A 180 -8.89 -4.75 11.51
CA TYR A 180 -8.37 -3.40 11.34
C TYR A 180 -7.87 -3.16 9.91
N LEU A 181 -7.96 -1.90 9.49
CA LEU A 181 -7.33 -1.42 8.27
C LEU A 181 -6.36 -0.30 8.63
N TYR A 182 -5.13 -0.41 8.16
CA TYR A 182 -4.10 0.63 8.23
C TYR A 182 -3.85 1.18 6.83
N ALA A 183 -3.97 2.49 6.66
CA ALA A 183 -3.75 3.14 5.38
C ALA A 183 -2.84 4.37 5.53
N THR A 184 -2.06 4.65 4.49
CA THR A 184 -1.43 5.97 4.28
C THR A 184 -2.00 6.56 3.00
N ILE A 185 -2.45 7.83 3.07
CA ILE A 185 -3.11 8.50 1.95
C ILE A 185 -2.71 9.97 1.98
N PRO A 186 -2.06 10.52 0.94
CA PRO A 186 -1.79 11.95 0.85
C PRO A 186 -3.05 12.78 1.05
N SER A 187 -3.08 13.54 2.14
CA SER A 187 -4.27 14.27 2.56
C SER A 187 -3.92 15.71 2.92
N PHE A 188 -4.91 16.60 2.95
CA PHE A 188 -4.73 17.99 3.36
C PHE A 188 -5.64 18.38 4.53
N GLY A 189 -5.33 19.54 5.15
CA GLY A 189 -6.10 20.10 6.24
C GLY A 189 -5.78 19.49 7.60
N ALA A 190 -6.62 19.76 8.58
CA ALA A 190 -6.39 19.37 9.96
C ALA A 190 -6.45 17.83 10.13
N ASN A 191 -5.43 17.30 10.79
CA ASN A 191 -5.36 15.90 11.18
C ASN A 191 -5.61 15.75 12.70
N PRO A 192 -6.67 15.08 13.14
CA PRO A 192 -6.98 14.95 14.55
C PRO A 192 -5.99 14.11 15.35
N SER A 193 -5.12 13.36 14.69
CA SER A 193 -4.21 12.39 15.31
C SER A 193 -2.73 12.75 15.20
N GLY A 194 -2.33 13.58 14.23
CA GLY A 194 -0.93 13.87 13.94
C GLY A 194 -0.74 15.20 13.20
N PRO A 195 0.35 15.35 12.44
CA PRO A 195 0.62 16.56 11.68
C PRO A 195 -0.47 16.86 10.65
N ASP A 196 -0.78 18.14 10.46
CA ASP A 196 -1.70 18.59 9.41
C ASP A 196 -1.14 18.30 8.02
N GLY A 197 -2.03 17.99 7.09
CA GLY A 197 -1.68 17.83 5.69
C GLY A 197 -1.62 19.18 4.95
N HIS A 198 -0.98 19.18 3.77
CA HIS A 198 -0.75 20.38 2.98
C HIS A 198 -1.04 20.17 1.48
N PHE A 199 -1.10 21.28 0.73
CA PHE A 199 -1.38 21.26 -0.71
C PHE A 199 -0.13 21.34 -1.58
N GLU A 200 1.01 21.71 -1.00
CA GLU A 200 2.27 21.90 -1.72
C GLU A 200 2.67 20.59 -2.42
N GLY A 201 2.99 20.71 -3.71
CA GLY A 201 3.34 19.57 -4.55
C GLY A 201 2.14 18.70 -5.02
N LYS A 202 0.94 18.93 -4.48
CA LYS A 202 -0.26 18.14 -4.83
C LYS A 202 -1.17 18.86 -5.83
N VAL A 203 -1.12 20.18 -5.85
CA VAL A 203 -1.87 21.05 -6.77
C VAL A 203 -0.92 21.87 -7.62
N ARG A 204 -1.40 22.34 -8.78
CA ARG A 204 -0.65 23.27 -9.63
C ARG A 204 -0.21 24.48 -8.82
N PRO A 205 1.03 24.99 -9.00
CA PRO A 205 1.54 26.10 -8.18
C PRO A 205 0.63 27.32 -8.14
N GLU A 206 -0.01 27.67 -9.27
CA GLU A 206 -0.95 28.78 -9.39
C GLU A 206 -2.29 28.58 -8.66
N ARG A 207 -2.55 27.37 -8.16
CA ARG A 207 -3.76 27.00 -7.41
C ARG A 207 -3.55 26.88 -5.91
N VAL A 208 -2.30 26.84 -5.44
CA VAL A 208 -1.98 26.63 -4.02
C VAL A 208 -2.69 27.64 -3.12
N ASP A 209 -2.61 28.93 -3.42
CA ASP A 209 -3.23 29.98 -2.60
C ASP A 209 -4.76 29.88 -2.61
N HIS A 210 -5.36 29.51 -3.74
CA HIS A 210 -6.80 29.27 -3.81
C HIS A 210 -7.25 28.22 -2.78
N TYR A 211 -6.52 27.12 -2.63
CA TYR A 211 -6.89 26.06 -1.69
C TYR A 211 -6.52 26.38 -0.23
N ARG A 212 -5.57 27.28 0.01
CA ARG A 212 -5.29 27.81 1.36
C ARG A 212 -6.38 28.75 1.86
N GLU A 213 -7.02 29.49 0.95
CA GLU A 213 -8.03 30.50 1.27
C GLU A 213 -9.46 29.96 1.27
N LEU A 214 -9.64 28.66 1.06
CA LEU A 214 -10.97 28.06 1.03
C LEU A 214 -11.70 28.19 2.37
N PRO A 215 -13.04 28.35 2.33
CA PRO A 215 -13.83 28.42 3.54
C PRO A 215 -13.61 27.20 4.43
N PRO A 216 -13.71 27.35 5.75
CA PRO A 216 -13.75 26.20 6.65
C PRO A 216 -14.78 25.18 6.19
N GLY A 217 -14.37 23.91 6.04
CA GLY A 217 -15.26 22.85 5.61
C GLY A 217 -15.09 22.40 4.15
N TYR A 218 -14.21 23.01 3.36
CA TYR A 218 -13.85 22.41 2.09
C TYR A 218 -13.10 21.09 2.34
N SER A 219 -13.62 20.00 1.81
CA SER A 219 -13.09 18.65 2.05
C SER A 219 -12.48 17.99 0.82
N GLY A 220 -12.71 18.53 -0.38
CA GLY A 220 -12.28 17.92 -1.64
C GLY A 220 -13.30 16.92 -2.19
N PRO A 221 -12.93 16.04 -3.12
CA PRO A 221 -11.59 15.97 -3.73
C PRO A 221 -11.26 17.21 -4.56
N ILE A 222 -9.96 17.49 -4.72
CA ILE A 222 -9.47 18.54 -5.61
C ILE A 222 -9.80 18.16 -7.05
N PRO A 223 -10.39 19.06 -7.87
CA PRO A 223 -10.63 18.78 -9.28
C PRO A 223 -9.36 18.40 -10.03
N GLU A 224 -9.42 17.40 -10.89
CA GLU A 224 -8.27 16.91 -11.66
C GLU A 224 -7.54 18.03 -12.43
N ALA A 225 -8.29 19.01 -12.97
CA ALA A 225 -7.72 20.16 -13.69
C ALA A 225 -6.80 21.04 -12.81
N ASP A 226 -6.92 20.96 -11.48
CA ASP A 226 -6.12 21.71 -10.52
C ASP A 226 -5.00 20.88 -9.90
N LEU A 227 -4.94 19.57 -10.15
CA LEU A 227 -3.88 18.70 -9.66
C LEU A 227 -2.55 19.01 -10.34
N ALA A 228 -1.45 18.78 -9.62
CA ALA A 228 -0.12 18.97 -10.14
C ALA A 228 0.17 17.99 -11.30
N VAL A 229 0.88 18.50 -12.31
CA VAL A 229 1.36 17.70 -13.45
C VAL A 229 2.87 17.85 -13.58
N ASP A 230 3.51 16.81 -14.08
CA ASP A 230 4.91 16.81 -14.43
C ASP A 230 5.20 17.55 -15.76
N ALA A 231 6.46 17.52 -16.20
CA ALA A 231 6.89 18.18 -17.45
C ALA A 231 6.22 17.61 -18.70
N ASP A 232 5.76 16.36 -18.65
CA ASP A 232 5.08 15.66 -19.75
C ASP A 232 3.57 15.84 -19.68
N GLY A 233 3.06 16.59 -18.69
CA GLY A 233 1.62 16.85 -18.49
C GLY A 233 0.87 15.68 -17.84
N GLN A 234 1.59 14.69 -17.28
CA GLN A 234 0.99 13.62 -16.51
C GLN A 234 0.80 14.05 -15.05
N LEU A 235 -0.21 13.52 -14.38
CA LEU A 235 -0.41 13.79 -12.96
C LEU A 235 0.81 13.36 -12.14
N VAL A 236 1.30 14.27 -11.28
CA VAL A 236 2.43 13.98 -10.39
C VAL A 236 2.11 12.75 -9.55
N GLU A 237 3.02 11.79 -9.55
CA GLU A 237 2.88 10.50 -8.86
C GLU A 237 1.61 9.70 -9.26
N GLY A 238 0.86 10.14 -10.27
CA GLY A 238 -0.39 9.48 -10.70
C GLY A 238 -1.57 9.68 -9.74
N HIS A 239 -1.51 10.69 -8.88
CA HIS A 239 -2.57 10.97 -7.90
C HIS A 239 -3.82 11.55 -8.56
N LEU A 240 -4.95 10.85 -8.43
CA LEU A 240 -6.26 11.23 -8.97
C LEU A 240 -7.20 11.78 -7.89
N THR A 241 -7.03 11.34 -6.63
CA THR A 241 -7.88 11.74 -5.51
C THR A 241 -7.07 12.37 -4.40
N ILE A 242 -6.97 13.69 -4.40
CA ILE A 242 -6.40 14.47 -3.30
C ILE A 242 -7.54 15.12 -2.54
N ALA A 243 -7.72 14.73 -1.28
CA ALA A 243 -8.82 15.17 -0.43
C ALA A 243 -8.37 15.38 1.03
N SER A 244 -9.24 15.99 1.84
CA SER A 244 -8.94 16.23 3.24
C SER A 244 -9.03 14.96 4.10
N PHE A 245 -8.43 15.00 5.29
CA PHE A 245 -8.63 13.95 6.30
C PHE A 245 -10.11 13.70 6.61
N GLY A 246 -10.93 14.75 6.61
CA GLY A 246 -12.39 14.65 6.82
C GLY A 246 -13.07 13.89 5.70
N TRP A 247 -12.78 14.23 4.45
CA TRP A 247 -13.36 13.56 3.29
C TRP A 247 -13.07 12.05 3.30
N TRP A 248 -11.81 11.67 3.51
CA TRP A 248 -11.44 10.25 3.60
C TRP A 248 -12.16 9.56 4.75
N THR A 249 -12.21 10.20 5.94
CA THR A 249 -12.92 9.65 7.11
C THR A 249 -14.39 9.38 6.80
N ASP A 250 -15.07 10.32 6.11
CA ASP A 250 -16.47 10.15 5.71
C ASP A 250 -16.65 9.01 4.71
N ARG A 251 -15.78 8.88 3.70
CA ARG A 251 -15.85 7.77 2.73
C ARG A 251 -15.63 6.40 3.39
N PHE A 252 -14.69 6.29 4.30
CA PHE A 252 -14.49 5.07 5.08
C PHE A 252 -15.68 4.77 5.98
N ALA A 253 -16.27 5.77 6.62
CA ALA A 253 -17.46 5.60 7.46
C ALA A 253 -18.66 5.10 6.64
N GLU A 254 -18.88 5.63 5.44
CA GLU A 254 -19.90 5.15 4.50
C GLU A 254 -19.69 3.70 4.08
N ALA A 255 -18.45 3.23 4.03
CA ALA A 255 -18.10 1.85 3.76
C ALA A 255 -18.17 0.94 5.01
N GLY A 256 -18.57 1.45 6.17
CA GLY A 256 -18.72 0.64 7.40
C GLY A 256 -17.48 0.57 8.28
N PHE A 257 -16.53 1.48 8.11
CA PHE A 257 -15.35 1.59 8.97
C PHE A 257 -15.52 2.69 10.03
N THR A 258 -14.89 2.51 11.17
CA THR A 258 -14.77 3.52 12.23
C THR A 258 -13.31 3.91 12.40
N ARG A 259 -12.97 5.20 12.30
CA ARG A 259 -11.61 5.71 12.47
C ARG A 259 -11.15 5.62 13.91
N CYS A 260 -9.91 5.17 14.13
CA CYS A 260 -9.31 4.92 15.45
C CYS A 260 -8.23 5.98 15.76
N VAL A 261 -8.64 7.22 15.96
CA VAL A 261 -7.74 8.38 16.20
C VAL A 261 -6.75 8.14 17.36
N ASP A 262 -7.17 7.48 18.43
CA ASP A 262 -6.28 7.20 19.56
C ASP A 262 -5.18 6.19 19.22
N VAL A 263 -5.46 5.22 18.35
CA VAL A 263 -4.45 4.29 17.83
C VAL A 263 -3.47 5.04 16.93
N GLU A 264 -3.96 5.88 16.03
CA GLU A 264 -3.12 6.71 15.17
C GLU A 264 -2.15 7.58 15.98
N ARG A 265 -2.61 8.19 17.07
CA ARG A 265 -1.76 8.97 17.98
C ARG A 265 -0.63 8.14 18.60
N LEU A 266 -0.87 6.88 18.94
CA LEU A 266 0.17 5.98 19.42
C LEU A 266 1.20 5.67 18.34
N LEU A 267 0.75 5.43 17.10
CA LEU A 267 1.66 5.18 15.98
C LEU A 267 2.52 6.44 15.68
N TYR A 268 1.91 7.63 15.66
CA TYR A 268 2.66 8.88 15.51
C TYR A 268 3.68 9.08 16.63
N ALA A 269 3.34 8.74 17.86
CA ALA A 269 4.28 8.82 18.99
C ALA A 269 5.47 7.84 18.84
N ASP A 270 5.27 6.68 18.21
CA ASP A 270 6.33 5.72 17.95
C ASP A 270 7.32 6.21 16.88
N ILE A 271 6.86 6.93 15.86
CA ILE A 271 7.71 7.43 14.76
C ILE A 271 8.27 8.84 15.00
N ALA A 272 7.69 9.61 15.90
CA ALA A 272 8.13 10.99 16.19
C ALA A 272 9.62 11.11 16.60
N PRO A 273 10.19 10.20 17.40
CA PRO A 273 11.60 10.26 17.76
C PRO A 273 12.56 10.15 16.58
N ALA A 274 12.13 9.52 15.50
CA ALA A 274 12.92 9.36 14.27
C ALA A 274 12.64 10.45 13.22
N GLU A 275 11.89 11.51 13.58
CA GLU A 275 11.50 12.60 12.69
C GLU A 275 10.79 12.15 11.40
N LEU A 276 10.16 10.98 11.44
CA LEU A 276 9.44 10.38 10.30
C LEU A 276 8.01 10.90 10.15
N ALA A 277 7.53 11.67 11.13
CA ALA A 277 6.15 12.15 11.21
C ALA A 277 5.61 12.88 9.96
N PRO A 278 6.43 13.65 9.19
CA PRO A 278 5.90 14.35 8.01
C PRO A 278 5.51 13.44 6.85
N TYR A 279 6.01 12.21 6.84
CA TYR A 279 5.85 11.34 5.67
C TYR A 279 4.47 10.72 5.55
N TRP A 280 3.74 10.58 6.69
CA TRP A 280 2.63 9.66 6.64
C TRP A 280 1.36 10.28 7.16
N ASN A 281 0.48 10.60 6.23
CA ASN A 281 -0.91 10.84 6.54
C ASN A 281 -1.56 9.48 6.85
N LEU A 282 -1.25 8.93 8.01
CA LEU A 282 -1.71 7.60 8.39
C LEU A 282 -3.14 7.63 8.95
N TYR A 283 -3.82 6.53 8.69
CA TYR A 283 -5.15 6.25 9.17
C TYR A 283 -5.22 4.84 9.73
N VAL A 284 -5.93 4.69 10.82
CA VAL A 284 -6.33 3.39 11.35
C VAL A 284 -7.85 3.34 11.42
N PHE A 285 -8.41 2.33 10.80
CA PHE A 285 -9.83 2.05 10.83
C PHE A 285 -10.09 0.67 11.42
N ARG A 286 -11.29 0.47 11.96
CA ARG A 286 -11.78 -0.83 12.38
C ARG A 286 -13.18 -1.09 11.81
N ILE A 287 -13.51 -2.37 11.64
CA ILE A 287 -14.89 -2.79 11.45
C ILE A 287 -15.56 -2.97 12.81
N ASP A 288 -16.90 -2.98 12.85
CA ASP A 288 -17.64 -3.06 14.12
C ASP A 288 -17.39 -4.37 14.90
N SER A 289 -17.12 -5.48 14.20
CA SER A 289 -16.80 -6.77 14.80
C SER A 289 -15.34 -6.96 15.19
N ALA A 290 -14.48 -5.94 15.00
CA ALA A 290 -13.06 -6.02 15.30
C ALA A 290 -12.82 -6.30 16.79
N SER A 291 -11.97 -7.31 17.08
CA SER A 291 -11.59 -7.62 18.47
C SER A 291 -10.62 -6.58 19.01
N PRO A 292 -10.90 -5.98 20.20
CA PRO A 292 -9.97 -5.05 20.84
C PRO A 292 -8.61 -5.68 21.17
N GLN A 293 -8.54 -7.00 21.38
CA GLN A 293 -7.29 -7.72 21.66
C GLN A 293 -6.28 -7.61 20.52
N LEU A 294 -6.73 -7.35 19.29
CA LEU A 294 -5.84 -7.12 18.17
C LEU A 294 -5.01 -5.82 18.29
N LEU A 295 -5.38 -4.90 19.20
CA LEU A 295 -4.67 -3.64 19.47
C LEU A 295 -3.72 -3.69 20.67
N GLU A 296 -3.45 -4.86 21.24
CA GLU A 296 -2.49 -4.97 22.34
C GLU A 296 -1.06 -4.73 21.83
N ARG A 297 -0.36 -3.78 22.46
CA ARG A 297 1.05 -3.52 22.13
C ARG A 297 1.93 -4.67 22.59
N ARG A 298 2.85 -5.08 21.72
CA ARG A 298 3.84 -6.11 22.07
C ARG A 298 4.86 -5.60 23.08
N GLN A 299 5.18 -6.44 24.04
CA GLN A 299 6.21 -6.22 25.07
C GLN A 299 7.23 -7.38 24.98
N PRO A 300 8.55 -7.13 25.15
CA PRO A 300 9.19 -5.83 25.36
C PRO A 300 9.07 -4.90 24.16
N GLU A 301 9.31 -3.61 24.37
CA GLU A 301 9.40 -2.61 23.31
C GLU A 301 10.69 -2.80 22.53
N LEU A 302 10.69 -3.69 21.52
CA LEU A 302 11.82 -3.92 20.66
C LEU A 302 11.94 -2.80 19.61
N THR A 303 13.15 -2.30 19.45
CA THR A 303 13.51 -1.37 18.39
C THR A 303 13.60 -2.07 17.04
N LEU A 304 13.62 -1.33 15.94
CA LEU A 304 13.87 -1.85 14.60
C LEU A 304 15.16 -2.70 14.57
N ALA A 305 16.25 -2.17 15.10
CA ALA A 305 17.56 -2.85 15.09
C ALA A 305 17.54 -4.17 15.88
N GLU A 306 16.84 -4.23 17.01
CA GLU A 306 16.68 -5.46 17.82
C GLU A 306 15.84 -6.52 17.09
N LEU A 307 15.00 -6.12 16.13
CA LEU A 307 14.26 -7.03 15.26
C LEU A 307 15.03 -7.42 13.99
N GLY A 308 16.24 -6.88 13.81
CA GLY A 308 17.04 -7.09 12.60
C GLY A 308 16.54 -6.28 11.38
N LEU A 309 15.68 -5.29 11.64
CA LEU A 309 15.20 -4.35 10.64
C LEU A 309 16.10 -3.11 10.63
N SER A 310 16.20 -2.42 9.50
CA SER A 310 17.02 -1.20 9.40
C SER A 310 16.37 -0.17 8.49
N HIS A 311 16.58 1.10 8.82
CA HIS A 311 16.18 2.19 7.93
C HIS A 311 17.13 3.37 8.09
N PRO A 312 17.66 3.97 7.00
CA PRO A 312 18.69 5.04 7.06
C PRO A 312 18.30 6.25 7.91
N LEU A 313 16.99 6.55 8.03
CA LEU A 313 16.50 7.66 8.85
C LEU A 313 16.43 7.34 10.35
N ILE A 314 16.61 6.07 10.74
CA ILE A 314 16.55 5.64 12.14
C ILE A 314 17.92 5.21 12.63
N ASP A 315 18.76 4.68 11.71
CA ASP A 315 20.12 4.21 12.01
C ASP A 315 21.17 5.35 11.96
N ALA A 316 20.78 6.57 11.60
CA ALA A 316 21.62 7.75 11.53
C ALA A 316 21.54 8.58 12.83
#